data_0acb5b44281a26b5c29e6eb9cc7ec13b
#
_entry.id   0acb5b44281a26b5c29e6eb9cc7ec13b
#
_cell.length_a   1.000
_cell.length_b   1.000
_cell.length_c   1.000
_cell.angle_alpha   90.00
_cell.angle_beta   90.00
_cell.angle_gamma   90.00
#
_symmetry.space_group_name_H-M   'P 1'
#
loop_
_entity.id
_entity.type
_entity.pdbx_description
1 polymer ?
#
loop_
_entity_poly.entity_id
_entity_poly.type
_entity_poly.pdbx_seq_one_letter_code
_entity_poly.pdbx_strand_id
1 'polypeptide(L)'
;MKKRFCLLLIVITLCSLAACGAAAVSASEQTPPALPAETPLPTREPTPLPTAEPTPQPLSETETGELDLTGMSGTMLYTMIYNMMKQPDDYLGRTIRVKGQFSAYVDEKSGRSYYACYIADAAGCCAQGLEFLPADALSYPDDFPEPGTDITVSGEFDLIKEENGFRYFVLKDASFTVT
;
A
#
# COMPACT_ATOMS: atom_id res chain seq x y z
N MET A 1 24.41 -15.39 -38.73
CA MET A 1 24.50 -14.20 -37.87
C MET A 1 24.47 -14.50 -36.37
N LYS A 2 23.74 -15.50 -35.88
CA LYS A 2 23.64 -15.85 -34.45
C LYS A 2 24.96 -16.33 -33.79
N LYS A 3 25.83 -17.02 -34.52
CA LYS A 3 27.13 -17.53 -33.99
C LYS A 3 28.17 -16.42 -33.73
N ARG A 4 28.14 -15.33 -34.48
CA ARG A 4 29.07 -14.19 -34.28
C ARG A 4 28.67 -13.29 -33.10
N PHE A 5 27.38 -13.25 -32.74
CA PHE A 5 26.88 -12.48 -31.63
C PHE A 5 27.20 -13.14 -30.28
N CYS A 6 27.21 -14.47 -30.24
CA CYS A 6 27.57 -15.23 -29.03
C CYS A 6 29.06 -15.13 -28.68
N LEU A 7 29.93 -15.03 -29.69
CA LEU A 7 31.39 -14.90 -29.48
C LEU A 7 31.77 -13.51 -28.94
N LEU A 8 31.01 -12.48 -29.32
CA LEU A 8 31.26 -11.10 -28.87
C LEU A 8 30.86 -10.89 -27.39
N LEU A 9 29.83 -11.59 -26.92
CA LEU A 9 29.41 -11.56 -25.50
C LEU A 9 30.40 -12.28 -24.57
N ILE A 10 31.07 -13.34 -25.05
CA ILE A 10 32.07 -14.10 -24.26
C ILE A 10 33.35 -13.28 -24.06
N VAL A 11 33.74 -12.48 -25.04
CA VAL A 11 34.95 -11.64 -24.95
C VAL A 11 34.77 -10.47 -24.00
N ILE A 12 33.56 -9.93 -23.89
CA ILE A 12 33.24 -8.80 -22.95
C ILE A 12 33.23 -9.27 -21.49
N THR A 13 32.83 -10.53 -21.21
CA THR A 13 32.82 -11.07 -19.85
C THR A 13 34.20 -11.49 -19.33
N LEU A 14 35.20 -11.73 -20.20
CA LEU A 14 36.57 -12.08 -19.77
C LEU A 14 37.49 -10.88 -19.48
N CYS A 15 37.13 -9.67 -19.87
CA CYS A 15 37.94 -8.47 -19.62
C CYS A 15 37.68 -7.78 -18.27
N SER A 16 36.70 -8.23 -17.46
CA SER A 16 36.31 -7.57 -16.21
C SER A 16 36.99 -8.14 -14.95
N LEU A 17 37.93 -9.09 -15.05
CA LEU A 17 38.51 -9.77 -13.87
C LEU A 17 39.97 -9.43 -13.58
N ALA A 18 40.54 -8.37 -14.15
CA ALA A 18 41.92 -8.01 -13.92
C ALA A 18 42.09 -6.58 -13.40
N ALA A 19 41.59 -6.28 -12.20
CA ALA A 19 41.98 -5.09 -11.44
C ALA A 19 41.65 -5.27 -9.94
N CYS A 20 42.39 -6.13 -9.22
CA CYS A 20 42.45 -6.11 -7.79
C CYS A 20 43.92 -5.89 -7.39
N GLY A 21 44.33 -4.63 -7.34
CA GLY A 21 45.61 -4.17 -6.80
C GLY A 21 45.57 -4.18 -5.29
N ALA A 22 46.43 -4.98 -4.66
CA ALA A 22 46.67 -4.99 -3.23
C ALA A 22 47.38 -3.69 -2.81
N ALA A 23 46.71 -2.83 -2.03
CA ALA A 23 47.34 -1.76 -1.28
C ALA A 23 47.67 -2.25 0.12
N ALA A 24 48.95 -2.39 0.43
CA ALA A 24 49.47 -2.66 1.76
C ALA A 24 49.18 -1.45 2.69
N VAL A 25 48.40 -1.68 3.73
CA VAL A 25 48.18 -0.68 4.78
C VAL A 25 49.30 -0.79 5.79
N SER A 26 50.17 0.24 5.81
CA SER A 26 51.17 0.44 6.83
C SER A 26 50.48 0.80 8.15
N ALA A 27 50.62 -0.05 9.18
CA ALA A 27 50.13 0.23 10.50
C ALA A 27 50.97 1.38 11.11
N SER A 28 50.40 2.58 11.20
CA SER A 28 50.90 3.67 12.02
C SER A 28 50.21 3.61 13.37
N GLU A 29 50.96 3.29 14.38
CA GLU A 29 50.58 3.29 15.79
C GLU A 29 50.32 4.73 16.23
N GLN A 30 49.06 5.10 16.34
CA GLN A 30 48.63 6.36 16.92
C GLN A 30 48.19 6.15 18.36
N THR A 31 49.00 6.70 19.28
CA THR A 31 48.69 6.89 20.70
C THR A 31 47.33 7.63 20.83
N PRO A 32 46.37 7.13 21.66
CA PRO A 32 45.12 7.80 21.87
C PRO A 32 45.29 9.16 22.53
N PRO A 33 44.68 10.24 22.05
CA PRO A 33 44.64 11.51 22.79
C PRO A 33 43.76 11.33 24.05
N ALA A 34 44.21 11.94 25.15
CA ALA A 34 43.51 12.01 26.42
C ALA A 34 42.07 12.54 26.23
N LEU A 35 41.10 11.85 26.85
CA LEU A 35 39.69 12.28 26.91
C LEU A 35 39.62 13.70 27.51
N PRO A 36 38.91 14.63 26.88
CA PRO A 36 38.46 15.85 27.53
C PRO A 36 37.43 15.52 28.61
N ALA A 37 37.52 16.22 29.75
CA ALA A 37 36.62 16.10 30.89
C ALA A 37 35.15 16.15 30.45
N GLU A 38 34.34 15.21 30.95
CA GLU A 38 32.92 15.13 30.72
C GLU A 38 32.23 16.42 31.11
N THR A 39 31.70 17.13 30.12
CA THR A 39 30.74 18.22 30.34
C THR A 39 29.43 17.52 30.78
N PRO A 40 28.80 17.91 31.91
CA PRO A 40 27.56 17.32 32.35
C PRO A 40 26.49 17.47 31.26
N LEU A 41 25.95 16.32 30.81
CA LEU A 41 24.85 16.22 29.86
C LEU A 41 23.66 17.00 30.43
N PRO A 42 23.03 17.92 29.68
CA PRO A 42 21.80 18.55 30.16
C PRO A 42 20.76 17.49 30.46
N THR A 43 20.26 17.48 31.69
CA THR A 43 19.14 16.66 32.13
C THR A 43 17.98 16.96 31.20
N ARG A 44 17.60 16.00 30.35
CA ARG A 44 16.40 16.09 29.53
C ARG A 44 15.21 16.16 30.47
N GLU A 45 14.54 17.28 30.46
CA GLU A 45 13.20 17.43 31.03
C GLU A 45 12.32 16.32 30.45
N PRO A 46 11.51 15.59 31.25
CA PRO A 46 10.67 14.51 30.74
C PRO A 46 9.70 15.10 29.71
N THR A 47 9.86 14.69 28.45
CA THR A 47 8.90 14.97 27.40
C THR A 47 7.54 14.47 27.89
N PRO A 48 6.49 15.30 27.91
CA PRO A 48 5.17 14.85 28.32
C PRO A 48 4.77 13.66 27.45
N LEU A 49 4.36 12.59 28.15
CA LEU A 49 3.83 11.38 27.54
C LEU A 49 2.72 11.78 26.56
N PRO A 50 2.72 11.30 25.30
CA PRO A 50 1.63 11.63 24.40
C PRO A 50 0.31 11.17 25.02
N THR A 51 -0.56 12.14 25.22
CA THR A 51 -1.90 11.97 25.77
C THR A 51 -2.71 11.00 24.91
N ALA A 52 -3.23 9.96 25.56
CA ALA A 52 -4.31 9.06 25.14
C ALA A 52 -4.29 8.62 23.66
N GLU A 53 -4.00 7.34 23.47
CA GLU A 53 -4.48 6.61 22.29
C GLU A 53 -5.96 6.93 22.07
N PRO A 54 -6.37 7.27 20.82
CA PRO A 54 -7.78 7.45 20.53
C PRO A 54 -8.48 6.13 20.86
N THR A 55 -9.43 6.19 21.79
CA THR A 55 -10.33 5.08 22.09
C THR A 55 -10.93 4.60 20.77
N PRO A 56 -10.91 3.28 20.46
CA PRO A 56 -11.51 2.75 19.25
C PRO A 56 -12.97 3.21 19.20
N GLN A 57 -13.32 4.00 18.18
CA GLN A 57 -14.72 4.34 17.99
C GLN A 57 -15.44 3.04 17.62
N PRO A 58 -16.60 2.75 18.24
CA PRO A 58 -17.39 1.59 17.87
C PRO A 58 -17.71 1.66 16.38
N LEU A 59 -17.59 0.52 15.69
CA LEU A 59 -17.98 0.39 14.29
C LEU A 59 -19.43 0.87 14.15
N SER A 60 -19.64 1.90 13.35
CA SER A 60 -20.98 2.42 13.11
C SER A 60 -21.71 1.48 12.16
N GLU A 61 -22.55 0.61 12.69
CA GLU A 61 -23.56 -0.07 11.88
C GLU A 61 -24.73 0.88 11.67
N THR A 62 -25.09 1.12 10.42
CA THR A 62 -26.29 1.87 10.11
C THR A 62 -27.52 1.01 10.39
N GLU A 63 -28.70 1.62 10.53
CA GLU A 63 -29.96 0.89 10.71
C GLU A 63 -30.25 -0.11 9.57
N THR A 64 -29.57 0.04 8.45
CA THR A 64 -29.63 -0.86 7.27
C THR A 64 -28.68 -2.05 7.35
N GLY A 65 -27.86 -2.17 8.41
CA GLY A 65 -26.84 -3.22 8.54
C GLY A 65 -25.59 -2.97 7.72
N GLU A 66 -25.45 -1.80 7.13
CA GLU A 66 -24.24 -1.37 6.42
C GLU A 66 -23.13 -1.04 7.44
N LEU A 67 -21.92 -1.56 7.18
CA LEU A 67 -20.74 -1.23 7.96
C LEU A 67 -20.10 0.04 7.40
N ASP A 68 -20.37 1.18 8.04
CA ASP A 68 -19.81 2.46 7.62
C ASP A 68 -18.44 2.72 8.26
N LEU A 69 -17.40 2.73 7.42
CA LEU A 69 -16.01 2.95 7.80
C LEU A 69 -15.53 4.37 7.44
N THR A 70 -16.39 5.23 6.91
CA THR A 70 -15.99 6.57 6.42
C THR A 70 -15.56 7.52 7.54
N GLY A 71 -16.05 7.30 8.78
CA GLY A 71 -15.66 8.06 9.97
C GLY A 71 -14.27 7.74 10.52
N MET A 72 -13.62 6.67 10.03
CA MET A 72 -12.31 6.26 10.51
C MET A 72 -11.18 7.17 10.01
N SER A 73 -10.12 7.32 10.83
CA SER A 73 -8.86 7.91 10.38
C SER A 73 -8.18 7.00 9.35
N GLY A 74 -7.29 7.55 8.51
CA GLY A 74 -6.60 6.78 7.46
C GLY A 74 -5.93 5.51 8.00
N THR A 75 -5.18 5.59 9.11
CA THR A 75 -4.52 4.43 9.73
C THR A 75 -5.51 3.39 10.24
N MET A 76 -6.60 3.82 10.86
CA MET A 76 -7.63 2.90 11.37
C MET A 76 -8.34 2.22 10.21
N LEU A 77 -8.72 2.96 9.18
CA LEU A 77 -9.37 2.43 7.99
C LEU A 77 -8.46 1.42 7.27
N TYR A 78 -7.19 1.77 7.04
CA TYR A 78 -6.20 0.86 6.47
C TYR A 78 -6.10 -0.46 7.26
N THR A 79 -5.98 -0.35 8.59
CA THR A 79 -5.89 -1.53 9.47
C THR A 79 -7.17 -2.36 9.42
N MET A 80 -8.33 -1.71 9.37
CA MET A 80 -9.63 -2.40 9.27
C MET A 80 -9.74 -3.19 7.97
N ILE A 81 -9.44 -2.57 6.83
CA ILE A 81 -9.46 -3.25 5.52
C ILE A 81 -8.46 -4.41 5.49
N TYR A 82 -7.26 -4.22 6.04
CA TYR A 82 -6.28 -5.29 6.15
C TYR A 82 -6.81 -6.49 6.96
N ASN A 83 -7.46 -6.23 8.10
CA ASN A 83 -8.03 -7.29 8.94
C ASN A 83 -9.20 -8.00 8.25
N MET A 84 -10.06 -7.28 7.53
CA MET A 84 -11.13 -7.86 6.73
C MET A 84 -10.58 -8.85 5.68
N MET A 85 -9.49 -8.50 5.01
CA MET A 85 -8.85 -9.39 4.03
C MET A 85 -8.17 -10.60 4.69
N LYS A 86 -7.75 -10.49 5.95
CA LYS A 86 -7.15 -11.59 6.71
C LYS A 86 -8.18 -12.55 7.31
N GLN A 87 -9.32 -12.04 7.71
CA GLN A 87 -10.42 -12.77 8.34
C GLN A 87 -11.73 -12.43 7.63
N PRO A 88 -11.91 -12.82 6.36
CA PRO A 88 -13.03 -12.37 5.53
C PRO A 88 -14.37 -12.91 5.96
N ASP A 89 -14.42 -14.06 6.63
CA ASP A 89 -15.67 -14.78 6.93
C ASP A 89 -16.67 -13.95 7.74
N ASP A 90 -16.19 -13.02 8.55
CA ASP A 90 -17.03 -12.12 9.37
C ASP A 90 -17.63 -10.95 8.55
N TYR A 91 -17.16 -10.76 7.32
CA TYR A 91 -17.49 -9.58 6.48
C TYR A 91 -18.10 -9.94 5.13
N LEU A 92 -17.90 -11.16 4.64
CA LEU A 92 -18.45 -11.60 3.35
C LEU A 92 -19.98 -11.46 3.32
N GLY A 93 -20.49 -10.86 2.26
CA GLY A 93 -21.92 -10.60 2.06
C GLY A 93 -22.45 -9.37 2.79
N ARG A 94 -21.60 -8.66 3.56
CA ARG A 94 -22.01 -7.41 4.22
C ARG A 94 -21.82 -6.22 3.28
N THR A 95 -22.73 -5.28 3.32
CA THR A 95 -22.52 -3.98 2.67
C THR A 95 -21.51 -3.16 3.47
N ILE A 96 -20.44 -2.75 2.80
CA ILE A 96 -19.35 -1.97 3.38
C ILE A 96 -19.29 -0.61 2.69
N ARG A 97 -19.16 0.45 3.48
CA ARG A 97 -18.96 1.80 2.99
C ARG A 97 -17.60 2.32 3.41
N VAL A 98 -16.78 2.71 2.40
CA VAL A 98 -15.40 3.17 2.62
C VAL A 98 -15.15 4.46 1.87
N LYS A 99 -14.15 5.23 2.31
CA LYS A 99 -13.62 6.39 1.60
C LYS A 99 -12.16 6.17 1.20
N GLY A 100 -11.75 6.75 0.10
CA GLY A 100 -10.37 6.69 -0.39
C GLY A 100 -10.24 7.42 -1.71
N GLN A 101 -9.14 7.19 -2.41
CA GLN A 101 -8.90 7.79 -3.72
C GLN A 101 -9.29 6.83 -4.85
N PHE A 102 -9.94 7.36 -5.86
CA PHE A 102 -10.26 6.59 -7.06
C PHE A 102 -8.99 6.20 -7.80
N SER A 103 -8.93 4.94 -8.21
CA SER A 103 -7.89 4.42 -9.09
C SER A 103 -8.52 3.54 -10.15
N ALA A 104 -8.01 3.61 -11.37
CA ALA A 104 -8.42 2.76 -12.47
C ALA A 104 -7.19 2.17 -13.18
N TYR A 105 -7.34 0.95 -13.63
CA TYR A 105 -6.36 0.26 -14.47
C TYR A 105 -7.07 -0.36 -15.66
N VAL A 106 -6.55 -0.14 -16.86
CA VAL A 106 -7.05 -0.75 -18.09
C VAL A 106 -6.02 -1.78 -18.57
N ASP A 107 -6.43 -3.04 -18.64
CA ASP A 107 -5.61 -4.08 -19.22
C ASP A 107 -5.63 -3.96 -20.76
N GLU A 108 -4.51 -3.54 -21.32
CA GLU A 108 -4.35 -3.33 -22.77
C GLU A 108 -4.61 -4.58 -23.61
N LYS A 109 -4.46 -5.79 -23.05
CA LYS A 109 -4.62 -7.06 -23.77
C LYS A 109 -6.08 -7.47 -23.88
N SER A 110 -6.82 -7.35 -22.78
CA SER A 110 -8.23 -7.74 -22.72
C SER A 110 -9.19 -6.57 -22.94
N GLY A 111 -8.71 -5.32 -22.82
CA GLY A 111 -9.53 -4.11 -22.80
C GLY A 111 -10.38 -3.96 -21.55
N ARG A 112 -10.17 -4.81 -20.53
CA ARG A 112 -10.93 -4.78 -19.28
C ARG A 112 -10.43 -3.66 -18.38
N SER A 113 -11.37 -2.90 -17.81
CA SER A 113 -11.08 -1.89 -16.80
C SER A 113 -11.33 -2.45 -15.40
N TYR A 114 -10.45 -2.07 -14.47
CA TYR A 114 -10.52 -2.42 -13.06
C TYR A 114 -10.56 -1.13 -12.26
N TYR A 115 -11.43 -1.03 -11.27
CA TYR A 115 -11.64 0.16 -10.46
C TYR A 115 -11.38 -0.16 -9.00
N ALA A 116 -10.69 0.72 -8.31
CA ALA A 116 -10.38 0.54 -6.91
C ALA A 116 -10.53 1.83 -6.10
N CYS A 117 -10.96 1.67 -4.87
CA CYS A 117 -10.84 2.65 -3.82
C CYS A 117 -9.48 2.43 -3.13
N TYR A 118 -8.58 3.38 -3.27
CA TYR A 118 -7.21 3.33 -2.76
C TYR A 118 -7.13 3.98 -1.40
N ILE A 119 -6.77 3.20 -0.39
CA ILE A 119 -6.77 3.59 1.02
C ILE A 119 -5.32 3.61 1.49
N ALA A 120 -4.80 4.81 1.73
CA ALA A 120 -3.44 5.00 2.26
C ALA A 120 -3.46 5.02 3.79
N ASP A 121 -2.35 4.58 4.40
CA ASP A 121 -2.11 4.83 5.81
C ASP A 121 -1.81 6.33 6.06
N ALA A 122 -1.76 6.74 7.34
CA ALA A 122 -1.51 8.14 7.68
C ALA A 122 -0.12 8.64 7.26
N ALA A 123 0.85 7.75 7.08
CA ALA A 123 2.19 8.08 6.63
C ALA A 123 2.30 8.12 5.09
N GLY A 124 1.30 7.60 4.38
CA GLY A 124 1.29 7.49 2.92
C GLY A 124 2.32 6.50 2.36
N CYS A 125 2.98 5.70 3.22
CA CYS A 125 4.00 4.75 2.78
C CYS A 125 3.41 3.37 2.43
N CYS A 126 2.22 3.07 2.91
CA CYS A 126 1.49 1.83 2.64
C CYS A 126 0.08 2.14 2.19
N ALA A 127 -0.45 1.33 1.29
CA ALA A 127 -1.81 1.48 0.84
C ALA A 127 -2.45 0.13 0.51
N GLN A 128 -3.78 0.09 0.61
CA GLN A 128 -4.62 -1.03 0.18
C GLN A 128 -5.56 -0.54 -0.91
N GLY A 129 -5.59 -1.25 -2.03
CA GLY A 129 -6.63 -1.08 -3.04
C GLY A 129 -7.77 -2.05 -2.75
N LEU A 130 -8.98 -1.54 -2.57
CA LEU A 130 -10.18 -2.36 -2.53
C LEU A 130 -10.91 -2.19 -3.87
N GLU A 131 -10.90 -3.26 -4.67
CA GLU A 131 -11.57 -3.25 -5.97
C GLU A 131 -13.08 -3.11 -5.79
N PHE A 132 -13.75 -2.45 -6.71
CA PHE A 132 -15.21 -2.40 -6.74
C PHE A 132 -15.77 -2.61 -8.14
N LEU A 133 -16.91 -3.27 -8.19
CA LEU A 133 -17.66 -3.54 -9.41
C LEU A 133 -18.93 -2.72 -9.35
N PRO A 134 -19.08 -1.67 -10.20
CA PRO A 134 -20.28 -0.85 -10.22
C PRO A 134 -21.53 -1.65 -10.50
N ALA A 135 -22.64 -1.31 -9.82
CA ALA A 135 -23.95 -1.89 -10.07
C ALA A 135 -24.51 -1.48 -11.43
N ASP A 136 -24.18 -0.24 -11.82
CA ASP A 136 -24.61 0.31 -13.10
C ASP A 136 -23.59 0.00 -14.21
N ALA A 137 -24.07 -0.05 -15.46
CA ALA A 137 -23.22 -0.20 -16.63
C ALA A 137 -22.55 1.15 -16.97
N LEU A 138 -21.40 1.39 -16.35
CA LEU A 138 -20.61 2.61 -16.52
C LEU A 138 -19.47 2.40 -17.52
N SER A 139 -19.13 3.45 -18.27
CA SER A 139 -18.06 3.47 -19.26
C SER A 139 -16.88 4.29 -18.78
N TYR A 140 -15.69 3.69 -18.72
CA TYR A 140 -14.47 4.40 -18.39
C TYR A 140 -13.85 5.00 -19.67
N PRO A 141 -13.37 6.25 -19.65
CA PRO A 141 -13.29 7.16 -18.49
C PRO A 141 -14.54 8.04 -18.27
N ASP A 142 -15.52 8.05 -19.16
CA ASP A 142 -16.54 9.09 -19.27
C ASP A 142 -17.45 9.22 -18.02
N ASP A 143 -17.75 8.09 -17.36
CA ASP A 143 -18.64 8.05 -16.19
C ASP A 143 -17.88 8.01 -14.85
N PHE A 144 -16.56 8.15 -14.89
CA PHE A 144 -15.71 8.06 -13.70
C PHE A 144 -14.94 9.36 -13.45
N PRO A 145 -14.59 9.63 -12.17
CA PRO A 145 -13.72 10.75 -11.85
C PRO A 145 -12.27 10.49 -12.31
N GLU A 146 -11.47 11.54 -12.35
CA GLU A 146 -10.02 11.40 -12.57
C GLU A 146 -9.36 10.56 -11.47
N PRO A 147 -8.39 9.68 -11.80
CA PRO A 147 -7.61 8.96 -10.80
C PRO A 147 -6.98 9.90 -9.76
N GLY A 148 -7.05 9.51 -8.48
CA GLY A 148 -6.61 10.33 -7.36
C GLY A 148 -7.72 11.20 -6.75
N THR A 149 -8.90 11.26 -7.35
CA THR A 149 -10.07 11.95 -6.79
C THR A 149 -10.58 11.21 -5.54
N ASP A 150 -10.91 11.96 -4.49
CA ASP A 150 -11.50 11.38 -3.28
C ASP A 150 -12.93 10.90 -3.55
N ILE A 151 -13.18 9.64 -3.23
CA ILE A 151 -14.48 9.00 -3.40
C ILE A 151 -14.93 8.29 -2.13
N THR A 152 -16.23 8.13 -2.01
CA THR A 152 -16.85 7.18 -1.09
C THR A 152 -17.51 6.08 -1.91
N VAL A 153 -17.20 4.82 -1.61
CA VAL A 153 -17.76 3.63 -2.27
C VAL A 153 -18.56 2.82 -1.26
N SER A 154 -19.73 2.34 -1.65
CA SER A 154 -20.57 1.39 -0.90
C SER A 154 -20.90 0.22 -1.80
N GLY A 155 -20.70 -1.02 -1.30
CA GLY A 155 -20.98 -2.25 -2.03
C GLY A 155 -20.86 -3.48 -1.13
N GLU A 156 -21.31 -4.63 -1.63
CA GLU A 156 -21.23 -5.90 -0.91
C GLU A 156 -19.82 -6.48 -0.96
N PHE A 157 -19.21 -6.71 0.22
CA PHE A 157 -17.88 -7.29 0.32
C PHE A 157 -17.91 -8.78 -0.05
N ASP A 158 -17.14 -9.15 -1.08
CA ASP A 158 -17.11 -10.49 -1.62
C ASP A 158 -15.71 -10.94 -2.01
N LEU A 159 -15.55 -12.25 -2.20
CA LEU A 159 -14.32 -12.90 -2.62
C LEU A 159 -14.50 -13.53 -4.00
N ILE A 160 -13.91 -12.92 -5.01
CA ILE A 160 -13.86 -13.49 -6.36
C ILE A 160 -12.77 -14.57 -6.43
N LYS A 161 -13.11 -15.70 -7.01
CA LYS A 161 -12.18 -16.81 -7.30
C LYS A 161 -12.17 -17.04 -8.81
N GLU A 162 -11.02 -16.83 -9.42
CA GLU A 162 -10.83 -17.07 -10.85
C GLU A 162 -10.49 -18.54 -11.12
N GLU A 163 -10.71 -18.99 -12.36
CA GLU A 163 -10.41 -20.35 -12.81
C GLU A 163 -8.92 -20.72 -12.66
N ASN A 164 -8.02 -19.73 -12.77
CA ASN A 164 -6.58 -19.90 -12.58
C ASN A 164 -6.16 -20.08 -11.11
N GLY A 165 -7.14 -20.03 -10.17
CA GLY A 165 -6.94 -20.14 -8.73
C GLY A 165 -6.59 -18.80 -8.04
N PHE A 166 -6.50 -17.71 -8.77
CA PHE A 166 -6.34 -16.39 -8.19
C PHE A 166 -7.60 -15.97 -7.42
N ARG A 167 -7.41 -15.28 -6.28
CA ARG A 167 -8.50 -14.82 -5.42
C ARG A 167 -8.23 -13.38 -5.00
N TYR A 168 -9.27 -12.55 -5.06
CA TYR A 168 -9.22 -11.16 -4.65
C TYR A 168 -10.55 -10.69 -4.08
N PHE A 169 -10.49 -9.66 -3.24
CA PHE A 169 -11.66 -9.09 -2.60
C PHE A 169 -12.18 -7.91 -3.39
N VAL A 170 -13.51 -7.79 -3.44
CA VAL A 170 -14.20 -6.71 -4.16
C VAL A 170 -15.38 -6.19 -3.35
N LEU A 171 -15.83 -4.98 -3.67
CA LEU A 171 -17.18 -4.51 -3.35
C LEU A 171 -18.05 -4.72 -4.60
N LYS A 172 -18.94 -5.74 -4.56
CA LYS A 172 -19.93 -5.99 -5.62
C LYS A 172 -21.09 -5.00 -5.54
N ASP A 173 -21.80 -4.88 -6.67
CA ASP A 173 -23.01 -4.06 -6.80
C ASP A 173 -22.76 -2.66 -6.19
N ALA A 174 -21.58 -2.13 -6.47
CA ALA A 174 -21.09 -0.93 -5.84
C ALA A 174 -21.68 0.34 -6.44
N SER A 175 -21.95 1.31 -5.57
CA SER A 175 -22.16 2.70 -5.93
C SER A 175 -21.00 3.55 -5.39
N PHE A 176 -20.70 4.66 -6.06
CA PHE A 176 -19.69 5.60 -5.56
C PHE A 176 -20.16 7.04 -5.71
N THR A 177 -19.60 7.91 -4.89
CA THR A 177 -19.81 9.36 -4.94
C THR A 177 -18.47 10.07 -4.79
N VAL A 178 -18.27 11.17 -5.52
CA VAL A 178 -17.13 12.08 -5.31
C VAL A 178 -17.37 12.86 -4.01
N THR A 179 -16.33 12.99 -3.19
CA THR A 179 -16.44 13.53 -1.83
C THR A 179 -15.81 14.91 -1.75
#